data_102efcdc70d4a50e7125ec7ed2af5ca8
#
_entry.id   102efcdc70d4a50e7125ec7ed2af5ca8
#
_cell.length_a   1.000
_cell.length_b   1.000
_cell.length_c   1.000
_cell.angle_alpha   90.00
_cell.angle_beta   90.00
_cell.angle_gamma   90.00
#
_symmetry.space_group_name_H-M   'P 1'
#
loop_
_entity.id
_entity.type
_entity.pdbx_description
1 polymer ?
#
loop_
_entity_poly.entity_id
_entity_poly.type
_entity_poly.pdbx_seq_one_letter_code
_entity_poly.pdbx_strand_id
1 'polypeptide(L)'
;MKTAHQRSWALSRNRLASAVSRLGYPEELADLLARQLGSPKAIDRMASYIDQAHPDSMEIIVDEMLAITSEIDAWREKKESEAAQAGYSAWLRSGARLREKNEPEEN
;
A
#
# COMPACT_ATOMS: atom_id res chain seq x y z
N MET A 1 -0.72 -9.68 24.12
CA MET A 1 -1.95 -9.48 23.35
C MET A 1 -1.64 -8.75 22.05
N LYS A 2 -2.25 -9.19 20.98
CA LYS A 2 -1.97 -8.56 19.68
C LYS A 2 -2.72 -7.26 19.52
N THR A 3 -2.09 -6.30 18.83
CA THR A 3 -2.76 -5.06 18.50
C THR A 3 -3.82 -5.31 17.42
N ALA A 4 -4.68 -4.30 17.19
CA ALA A 4 -5.70 -4.41 16.15
C ALA A 4 -5.04 -4.60 14.77
N HIS A 5 -3.93 -3.90 14.52
CA HIS A 5 -3.21 -4.04 13.25
C HIS A 5 -2.67 -5.46 13.08
N GLN A 6 -2.10 -6.02 14.13
CA GLN A 6 -1.56 -7.38 14.06
C GLN A 6 -2.65 -8.40 13.79
N ARG A 7 -3.82 -8.20 14.41
CA ARG A 7 -4.94 -9.11 14.16
C ARG A 7 -5.46 -8.99 12.72
N SER A 8 -5.55 -7.77 12.21
CA SER A 8 -5.97 -7.56 10.82
C SER A 8 -4.99 -8.21 9.87
N TRP A 9 -3.70 -8.04 10.13
CA TRP A 9 -2.68 -8.64 9.26
C TRP A 9 -2.79 -10.15 9.26
N ALA A 10 -2.95 -10.74 10.44
CA ALA A 10 -3.05 -12.19 10.57
C ALA A 10 -4.29 -12.73 9.86
N LEU A 11 -5.42 -12.05 9.97
CA LEU A 11 -6.65 -12.47 9.29
C LEU A 11 -6.50 -12.39 7.78
N SER A 12 -5.91 -11.32 7.29
CA SER A 12 -5.68 -11.16 5.86
C SER A 12 -4.71 -12.21 5.35
N ARG A 13 -3.63 -12.44 6.10
CA ARG A 13 -2.65 -13.47 5.74
C ARG A 13 -3.31 -14.84 5.68
N ASN A 14 -4.17 -15.15 6.64
CA ASN A 14 -4.87 -16.45 6.66
C ASN A 14 -5.80 -16.58 5.47
N ARG A 15 -6.46 -15.49 5.10
CA ARG A 15 -7.31 -15.49 3.91
C ARG A 15 -6.49 -15.77 2.65
N LEU A 16 -5.32 -15.15 2.57
CA LEU A 16 -4.44 -15.40 1.43
C LEU A 16 -3.92 -16.83 1.43
N ALA A 17 -3.59 -17.37 2.60
CA ALA A 17 -3.16 -18.77 2.71
C ALA A 17 -4.24 -19.72 2.20
N SER A 18 -5.50 -19.45 2.55
CA SER A 18 -6.60 -20.27 2.04
C SER A 18 -6.70 -20.19 0.52
N ALA A 19 -6.52 -18.98 -0.02
CA ALA A 19 -6.62 -18.80 -1.47
C ALA A 19 -5.54 -19.57 -2.21
N VAL A 20 -4.29 -19.44 -1.76
CA VAL A 20 -3.19 -20.15 -2.44
C VAL A 20 -3.31 -21.64 -2.26
N SER A 21 -3.82 -22.11 -1.10
CA SER A 21 -4.02 -23.53 -0.88
C SER A 21 -5.02 -24.12 -1.85
N ARG A 22 -6.07 -23.37 -2.16
CA ARG A 22 -7.08 -23.83 -3.12
C ARG A 22 -6.49 -24.02 -4.51
N LEU A 23 -5.41 -23.31 -4.82
CA LEU A 23 -4.70 -23.50 -6.09
C LEU A 23 -3.67 -24.64 -6.02
N GLY A 24 -3.45 -25.20 -4.85
CA GLY A 24 -2.50 -26.30 -4.69
C GLY A 24 -1.10 -25.86 -4.27
N TYR A 25 -0.92 -24.61 -3.92
CA TYR A 25 0.37 -24.10 -3.47
C TYR A 25 0.48 -24.20 -1.95
N PRO A 26 1.72 -24.33 -1.44
CA PRO A 26 1.90 -24.43 0.00
C PRO A 26 1.66 -23.10 0.71
N GLU A 27 1.36 -23.20 2.00
CA GLU A 27 1.07 -22.05 2.81
C GLU A 27 2.23 -21.05 2.89
N GLU A 28 3.43 -21.55 2.75
CA GLU A 28 4.61 -20.69 2.75
C GLU A 28 4.57 -19.62 1.68
N LEU A 29 3.90 -19.92 0.57
CA LEU A 29 3.74 -18.91 -0.48
C LEU A 29 2.96 -17.72 0.03
N ALA A 30 1.93 -17.96 0.84
CA ALA A 30 1.15 -16.85 1.42
C ALA A 30 2.02 -15.99 2.31
N ASP A 31 2.92 -16.58 3.07
CA ASP A 31 3.81 -15.80 3.92
C ASP A 31 4.73 -14.90 3.10
N LEU A 32 5.29 -15.45 2.02
CA LEU A 32 6.15 -14.66 1.15
C LEU A 32 5.39 -13.50 0.50
N LEU A 33 4.22 -13.79 -0.03
CA LEU A 33 3.40 -12.76 -0.67
C LEU A 33 2.98 -11.69 0.34
N ALA A 34 2.59 -12.13 1.54
CA ALA A 34 2.14 -11.18 2.56
C ALA A 34 3.25 -10.22 2.95
N ARG A 35 4.48 -10.71 3.07
CA ARG A 35 5.61 -9.85 3.40
C ARG A 35 5.86 -8.82 2.33
N GLN A 36 5.76 -9.22 1.07
CA GLN A 36 5.97 -8.29 -0.04
C GLN A 36 4.85 -7.28 -0.14
N LEU A 37 3.61 -7.71 0.11
CA LEU A 37 2.46 -6.83 0.02
C LEU A 37 2.42 -5.82 1.17
N GLY A 38 2.80 -6.24 2.35
CA GLY A 38 3.11 -5.33 3.45
C GLY A 38 1.94 -4.75 4.24
N SER A 39 0.71 -4.93 3.80
CA SER A 39 -0.43 -4.39 4.55
C SER A 39 -1.63 -5.32 4.42
N PRO A 40 -2.54 -5.31 5.41
CA PRO A 40 -3.75 -6.14 5.32
C PRO A 40 -4.57 -5.85 4.08
N LYS A 41 -4.68 -4.59 3.69
CA LYS A 41 -5.47 -4.22 2.53
C LYS A 41 -4.89 -4.81 1.24
N ALA A 42 -3.58 -4.74 1.09
CA ALA A 42 -2.90 -5.31 -0.07
C ALA A 42 -3.03 -6.82 -0.08
N ILE A 43 -2.90 -7.44 1.09
CA ILE A 43 -3.03 -8.89 1.21
C ILE A 43 -4.43 -9.33 0.84
N ASP A 44 -5.45 -8.60 1.30
CA ASP A 44 -6.84 -8.91 0.95
C ASP A 44 -7.08 -8.79 -0.55
N ARG A 45 -6.51 -7.76 -1.19
CA ARG A 45 -6.63 -7.61 -2.64
C ARG A 45 -6.05 -8.81 -3.36
N MET A 46 -4.90 -9.28 -2.91
CA MET A 46 -4.25 -10.44 -3.52
C MET A 46 -5.10 -11.69 -3.37
N ALA A 47 -5.65 -11.91 -2.17
CA ALA A 47 -6.50 -13.06 -1.91
C ALA A 47 -7.74 -13.04 -2.81
N SER A 48 -8.37 -11.87 -2.94
CA SER A 48 -9.55 -11.73 -3.80
C SER A 48 -9.20 -12.00 -5.25
N TYR A 49 -8.05 -11.50 -5.70
CA TYR A 49 -7.62 -11.75 -7.08
C TYR A 49 -7.45 -13.25 -7.34
N ILE A 50 -6.79 -13.95 -6.42
CA ILE A 50 -6.57 -15.38 -6.58
C ILE A 50 -7.87 -16.14 -6.64
N ASP A 51 -8.82 -15.79 -5.75
CA ASP A 51 -10.11 -16.46 -5.71
C ASP A 51 -10.95 -16.21 -6.96
N GLN A 52 -10.83 -15.05 -7.57
CA GLN A 52 -11.63 -14.70 -8.73
C GLN A 52 -10.98 -15.15 -10.04
N ALA A 53 -9.68 -14.98 -10.15
CA ALA A 53 -8.98 -15.21 -11.40
C ALA A 53 -8.47 -16.64 -11.55
N HIS A 54 -8.25 -17.34 -10.45
CA HIS A 54 -7.69 -18.70 -10.48
C HIS A 54 -6.46 -18.77 -11.37
N PRO A 55 -5.40 -17.97 -11.05
CA PRO A 55 -4.23 -17.94 -11.93
C PRO A 55 -3.60 -19.30 -12.12
N ASP A 56 -3.13 -19.56 -13.33
CA ASP A 56 -2.63 -20.87 -13.72
C ASP A 56 -1.17 -21.09 -13.37
N SER A 57 -0.42 -20.03 -13.09
CA SER A 57 1.01 -20.16 -12.89
C SER A 57 1.50 -19.24 -11.78
N MET A 58 2.66 -19.59 -11.25
CA MET A 58 3.32 -18.75 -10.25
C MET A 58 3.67 -17.39 -10.82
N GLU A 59 4.03 -17.33 -12.11
CA GLU A 59 4.37 -16.06 -12.73
C GLU A 59 3.23 -15.07 -12.69
N ILE A 60 2.02 -15.55 -12.96
CA ILE A 60 0.84 -14.69 -12.91
C ILE A 60 0.59 -14.18 -11.50
N ILE A 61 0.78 -15.06 -10.51
CA ILE A 61 0.61 -14.68 -9.11
C ILE A 61 1.60 -13.60 -8.73
N VAL A 62 2.87 -13.78 -9.09
CA VAL A 62 3.90 -12.80 -8.77
C VAL A 62 3.66 -11.49 -9.51
N ASP A 63 3.26 -11.56 -10.77
CA ASP A 63 2.97 -10.36 -11.56
C ASP A 63 1.87 -9.54 -10.90
N GLU A 64 0.82 -10.18 -10.42
CA GLU A 64 -0.26 -9.46 -9.76
C GLU A 64 0.21 -8.86 -8.44
N MET A 65 1.02 -9.60 -7.68
CA MET A 65 1.58 -9.06 -6.45
C MET A 65 2.38 -7.79 -6.72
N LEU A 66 3.21 -7.82 -7.76
CA LEU A 66 4.00 -6.66 -8.13
C LEU A 66 3.13 -5.50 -8.59
N ALA A 67 2.06 -5.80 -9.33
CA ALA A 67 1.13 -4.76 -9.76
C ALA A 67 0.45 -4.10 -8.55
N ILE A 68 0.03 -4.89 -7.58
CA ILE A 68 -0.62 -4.37 -6.38
C ILE A 68 0.35 -3.48 -5.61
N THR A 69 1.59 -3.94 -5.41
CA THR A 69 2.56 -3.15 -4.66
C THR A 69 2.91 -1.87 -5.41
N SER A 70 3.01 -1.93 -6.74
CA SER A 70 3.29 -0.74 -7.53
C SER A 70 2.18 0.29 -7.42
N GLU A 71 0.93 -0.16 -7.46
CA GLU A 71 -0.21 0.73 -7.32
C GLU A 71 -0.23 1.40 -5.96
N ILE A 72 0.05 0.64 -4.92
CA ILE A 72 0.06 1.17 -3.57
C ILE A 72 1.20 2.17 -3.40
N ASP A 73 2.38 1.86 -3.94
CA ASP A 73 3.51 2.76 -3.86
C ASP A 73 3.23 4.07 -4.61
N ALA A 74 2.65 3.98 -5.80
CA ALA A 74 2.32 5.16 -6.57
C ALA A 74 1.28 6.01 -5.85
N TRP A 75 0.29 5.38 -5.24
CA TRP A 75 -0.74 6.09 -4.48
C TRP A 75 -0.12 6.78 -3.27
N ARG A 76 0.79 6.10 -2.59
CA ARG A 76 1.47 6.65 -1.42
C ARG A 76 2.31 7.85 -1.80
N GLU A 77 3.05 7.76 -2.90
CA GLU A 77 3.82 8.88 -3.40
C GLU A 77 2.94 10.07 -3.72
N LYS A 78 1.82 9.81 -4.36
CA LYS A 78 0.88 10.87 -4.69
C LYS A 78 0.35 11.56 -3.44
N LYS A 79 -0.01 10.76 -2.44
CA LYS A 79 -0.50 11.32 -1.18
C LYS A 79 0.55 12.16 -0.49
N GLU A 80 1.79 11.69 -0.47
CA GLU A 80 2.88 12.43 0.13
C GLU A 80 3.13 13.74 -0.59
N SER A 81 3.08 13.70 -1.91
CA SER A 81 3.29 14.89 -2.72
C SER A 81 2.18 15.91 -2.47
N GLU A 82 0.93 15.44 -2.42
CA GLU A 82 -0.19 16.33 -2.14
C GLU A 82 -0.10 16.94 -0.75
N ALA A 83 0.30 16.14 0.22
CA ALA A 83 0.46 16.63 1.59
C ALA A 83 1.57 17.67 1.66
N ALA A 84 2.68 17.44 0.96
CA ALA A 84 3.77 18.39 0.93
C ALA A 84 3.34 19.70 0.28
N GLN A 85 2.60 19.62 -0.82
CA GLN A 85 2.11 20.83 -1.48
C GLN A 85 1.13 21.58 -0.60
N ALA A 86 0.25 20.88 0.08
CA ALA A 86 -0.71 21.50 0.98
C ALA A 86 0.02 22.20 2.12
N GLY A 87 1.05 21.56 2.67
CA GLY A 87 1.86 22.17 3.72
C GLY A 87 2.57 23.42 3.25
N TYR A 88 3.14 23.37 2.06
CA TYR A 88 3.82 24.50 1.49
C TYR A 88 2.85 25.67 1.25
N SER A 89 1.68 25.37 0.71
CA SER A 89 0.66 26.40 0.48
C SER A 89 0.20 27.02 1.78
N ALA A 90 0.00 26.21 2.81
CA ALA A 90 -0.40 26.73 4.11
C ALA A 90 0.68 27.64 4.70
N TRP A 91 1.93 27.23 4.53
CA TRP A 91 3.06 28.02 5.01
C TRP A 91 3.12 29.37 4.30
N LEU A 92 2.90 29.38 2.99
CA LEU A 92 2.90 30.62 2.23
C LEU A 92 1.77 31.57 2.65
N ARG A 93 0.62 31.01 2.99
CA ARG A 93 -0.52 31.85 3.40
C ARG A 93 -0.39 32.37 4.81
N SER A 94 0.54 31.85 5.59
CA SER A 94 0.72 32.27 6.97
C SER A 94 1.88 33.26 7.09
N GLY A 95 2.60 33.21 8.17
CA GLY A 95 3.62 34.19 8.49
C GLY A 95 4.77 34.30 7.50
N ALA A 96 5.12 33.21 6.84
CA ALA A 96 6.21 33.27 5.89
C ALA A 96 5.92 34.23 4.75
N ARG A 97 4.69 34.18 4.27
CA ARG A 97 4.30 35.08 3.20
C ARG A 97 4.35 36.54 3.63
N LEU A 98 3.92 36.80 4.85
CA LEU A 98 3.99 38.15 5.37
C LEU A 98 5.41 38.62 5.51
N ARG A 99 6.30 37.74 5.93
CA ARG A 99 7.70 38.11 6.04
C ARG A 99 8.29 38.44 4.69
N GLU A 100 7.91 37.70 3.66
CA GLU A 100 8.40 38.00 2.31
C GLU A 100 7.93 39.35 1.83
N LYS A 101 6.71 39.68 2.14
CA LYS A 101 6.21 40.99 1.76
C LYS A 101 6.97 42.12 2.43
N ASN A 102 7.42 41.88 3.64
CA ASN A 102 8.15 42.89 4.38
C ASN A 102 9.58 43.03 3.89
N GLU A 103 10.07 42.05 3.18
CA GLU A 103 11.39 42.13 2.61
C GLU A 103 11.31 42.78 1.26
N PRO A 104 12.32 43.54 0.92
CA PRO A 104 12.23 44.28 -0.31
C PRO A 104 12.24 43.45 -1.55
N GLU A 105 12.32 42.34 -1.56
CA GLU A 105 12.29 41.60 -2.69
C GLU A 105 11.46 40.56 -2.76
N GLU A 106 10.95 40.35 -2.66
CA GLU A 106 10.33 39.47 -2.85
C GLU A 106 9.51 39.32 -3.43
N ASN A 107 9.49 39.89 -3.63
CA ASN A 107 8.71 39.82 -4.09
C ASN A 107 8.14 39.58 -4.70
#